data_255959fd7e52c49f853437ad58ff771b
#
_entry.id   255959fd7e52c49f853437ad58ff771b
#
_cell.length_a   1.000
_cell.length_b   1.000
_cell.length_c   1.000
_cell.angle_alpha   90.00
_cell.angle_beta   90.00
_cell.angle_gamma   90.00
#
_symmetry.space_group_name_H-M   'P 1'
#
loop_
_entity.id
_entity.type
_entity.pdbx_description
1 polymer ?
#
loop_
_entity_poly.entity_id
_entity_poly.type
_entity_poly.pdbx_seq_one_letter_code
_entity_poly.pdbx_strand_id
1 'polypeptide(L)'
;MYHEKRVNNGPLLDGSYGHEFCDRIDTGFTVECAGKEVAQSSVYIERHQDFINALRASKPMTPELQLRIAKEYQHFQSDSSLVWYLKLRNADEPIRSQAFMGIVSLLASIGRYGSAITLLQDEQAPSIKHAEGYKMAWLLYNDVVANTPLPFMKERMQVQADAYYDALMAALEQSADTNKENELWLLQYRATEKGDWEEALRCNLQLIKQYNEADHMFAILAYGHAMLYEQAGDSIRRSEWLVRSAITDVRCGITDNGSSWVVAQDCFDAGDVKRAYLFSDYSLTNASFFNAPTRYIQNFTQGHLIGSQHEYELNRFSLLMTILLVLLAIALIAMVITVIYSVHQNKRLHALNSQLFSVNSQLSAMNRQLKEADKVKEQYICRYLEVYSDYIRRLTSMARKAGEKDSAAFMDREMDNFYRSFDDTFLSLYGTFVQDFNALLKPEMRLTPKPGERMTVEMRIFALILLGITSSAKIAELLCYSPNTISNYRVKMKNGAIGDRDSFELQVQQIGK
;
A
#
# COMPACT_ATOMS: atom_id res chain seq x y z
N MET A 1 23.26 45.58 1.51
CA MET A 1 22.39 45.52 2.70
C MET A 1 21.35 44.36 2.65
N TYR A 2 21.41 43.49 1.65
CA TYR A 2 20.38 42.46 1.41
C TYR A 2 20.72 41.05 1.91
N HIS A 3 21.96 40.78 2.39
CA HIS A 3 22.35 39.39 2.77
C HIS A 3 22.73 39.17 4.25
N GLU A 4 22.79 40.19 5.08
CA GLU A 4 23.30 40.02 6.47
C GLU A 4 22.26 39.70 7.57
N LYS A 5 20.95 39.59 7.26
CA LYS A 5 19.93 39.36 8.30
C LYS A 5 19.35 37.95 8.40
N ARG A 6 19.91 36.96 7.72
CA ARG A 6 19.39 35.57 7.79
C ARG A 6 20.29 34.56 8.50
N VAL A 7 21.13 34.98 9.41
CA VAL A 7 21.74 34.04 10.40
C VAL A 7 21.21 34.38 11.77
N ASN A 8 19.96 34.09 12.02
CA ASN A 8 19.44 33.98 13.37
C ASN A 8 18.41 32.86 13.43
N ASN A 9 18.73 31.86 14.24
CA ASN A 9 17.91 30.70 14.58
C ASN A 9 16.47 31.12 14.95
N GLY A 10 15.57 31.11 13.96
CA GLY A 10 14.14 31.07 14.19
C GLY A 10 13.71 29.63 14.47
N PRO A 11 12.66 29.39 15.24
CA PRO A 11 12.20 28.06 15.55
C PRO A 11 11.83 27.30 14.26
N LEU A 12 12.19 26.03 14.20
CA LEU A 12 11.77 25.07 13.18
C LEU A 12 10.25 25.22 12.98
N LEU A 13 9.86 25.77 11.84
CA LEU A 13 8.46 25.91 11.46
C LEU A 13 7.87 24.49 11.33
N ASP A 14 6.75 24.31 12.01
CA ASP A 14 5.94 23.10 12.02
C ASP A 14 5.66 22.65 10.57
N GLY A 15 5.86 21.37 10.28
CA GLY A 15 5.80 20.81 8.91
C GLY A 15 4.47 21.00 8.14
N SER A 16 3.49 21.70 8.74
CA SER A 16 2.22 22.06 8.08
C SER A 16 2.37 23.20 7.06
N TYR A 17 3.37 24.09 7.21
CA TYR A 17 3.61 25.20 6.28
C TYR A 17 4.27 24.77 4.95
N GLY A 18 5.03 23.68 4.95
CA GLY A 18 5.74 23.22 3.75
C GLY A 18 4.82 22.70 2.64
N HIS A 19 3.73 22.05 2.99
CA HIS A 19 2.73 21.57 2.00
C HIS A 19 1.88 22.70 1.41
N GLU A 20 1.53 23.73 2.20
CA GLU A 20 0.75 24.86 1.72
C GLU A 20 1.52 25.77 0.73
N PHE A 21 2.85 25.81 0.84
CA PHE A 21 3.71 26.59 -0.07
C PHE A 21 3.66 26.08 -1.51
N CYS A 22 3.57 24.77 -1.71
CA CYS A 22 3.61 24.15 -3.03
C CYS A 22 2.26 24.09 -3.73
N ASP A 23 1.14 24.08 -2.99
CA ASP A 23 -0.20 23.82 -3.54
C ASP A 23 -1.08 25.06 -3.71
N ARG A 24 -0.70 26.22 -3.14
CA ARG A 24 -1.57 27.42 -3.13
C ARG A 24 -1.36 28.44 -4.22
N ILE A 25 -0.44 28.23 -5.17
CA ILE A 25 -0.28 29.16 -6.30
C ILE A 25 -1.27 28.77 -7.40
N ASP A 26 -2.46 29.37 -7.34
CA ASP A 26 -3.58 29.15 -8.28
C ASP A 26 -3.41 29.94 -9.60
N THR A 27 -2.20 30.18 -10.02
CA THR A 27 -1.89 30.88 -11.26
C THR A 27 -0.98 30.03 -12.11
N GLY A 28 -1.29 29.18 -12.96
CA GLY A 28 -0.48 28.44 -13.95
C GLY A 28 1.08 28.40 -13.84
N PHE A 29 1.66 29.15 -12.88
CA PHE A 29 3.09 29.29 -12.55
C PHE A 29 3.39 28.73 -11.16
N THR A 30 3.30 27.42 -11.01
CA THR A 30 3.65 26.74 -9.76
C THR A 30 5.12 26.32 -9.78
N VAL A 31 5.69 26.04 -8.60
CA VAL A 31 7.04 25.44 -8.47
C VAL A 31 7.08 24.11 -9.24
N GLU A 32 5.96 23.39 -9.36
CA GLU A 32 5.85 22.18 -10.17
C GLU A 32 6.02 22.49 -11.67
N CYS A 33 5.38 23.56 -12.18
CA CYS A 33 5.55 24.00 -13.57
C CYS A 33 7.01 24.36 -13.84
N ALA A 34 7.63 25.13 -12.94
CA ALA A 34 9.04 25.47 -13.05
C ALA A 34 9.94 24.23 -13.05
N GLY A 35 9.66 23.25 -12.23
CA GLY A 35 10.37 21.96 -12.21
C GLY A 35 10.28 21.21 -13.53
N LYS A 36 9.12 21.25 -14.21
CA LYS A 36 8.95 20.66 -15.55
C LYS A 36 9.79 21.40 -16.61
N GLU A 37 9.84 22.71 -16.54
CA GLU A 37 10.66 23.52 -17.46
C GLU A 37 12.16 23.25 -17.23
N VAL A 38 12.62 23.19 -15.98
CA VAL A 38 14.01 22.83 -15.65
C VAL A 38 14.38 21.44 -16.18
N ALA A 39 13.48 20.46 -16.07
CA ALA A 39 13.71 19.12 -16.62
C ALA A 39 13.84 19.12 -18.17
N GLN A 40 13.31 20.13 -18.86
CA GLN A 40 13.40 20.31 -20.32
C GLN A 40 14.43 21.38 -20.73
N SER A 41 15.20 21.91 -19.80
CA SER A 41 16.11 23.05 -20.02
C SER A 41 17.13 22.82 -21.13
N SER A 42 17.59 21.59 -21.33
CA SER A 42 18.51 21.25 -22.40
C SER A 42 17.99 21.64 -23.79
N VAL A 43 16.68 21.50 -24.04
CA VAL A 43 16.03 21.87 -25.30
C VAL A 43 16.08 23.38 -25.53
N TYR A 44 15.88 24.17 -24.46
CA TYR A 44 15.93 25.64 -24.55
C TYR A 44 17.35 26.13 -24.74
N ILE A 45 18.32 25.55 -24.03
CA ILE A 45 19.75 25.86 -24.17
C ILE A 45 20.23 25.55 -25.60
N GLU A 46 19.85 24.38 -26.15
CA GLU A 46 20.19 24.00 -27.51
C GLU A 46 19.60 24.97 -28.53
N ARG A 47 18.32 25.34 -28.39
CA ARG A 47 17.66 26.33 -29.24
C ARG A 47 18.34 27.69 -29.19
N HIS A 48 18.75 28.16 -28.01
CA HIS A 48 19.48 29.42 -27.86
C HIS A 48 20.83 29.33 -28.54
N GLN A 49 21.55 28.23 -28.37
CA GLN A 49 22.84 27.98 -29.05
C GLN A 49 22.70 27.98 -30.57
N ASP A 50 21.63 27.37 -31.10
CA ASP A 50 21.36 27.37 -32.54
C ASP A 50 21.05 28.77 -33.08
N PHE A 51 20.29 29.55 -32.30
CA PHE A 51 20.06 30.96 -32.64
C PHE A 51 21.34 31.76 -32.71
N ILE A 52 22.26 31.62 -31.72
CA ILE A 52 23.60 32.24 -31.74
C ILE A 52 24.41 31.76 -32.96
N ASN A 53 24.36 30.48 -33.27
CA ASN A 53 25.07 29.90 -34.42
C ASN A 53 24.57 30.52 -35.74
N ALA A 54 23.25 30.72 -35.86
CA ALA A 54 22.67 31.38 -37.03
C ALA A 54 23.12 32.84 -37.16
N LEU A 55 23.21 33.61 -36.06
CA LEU A 55 23.75 34.95 -36.05
C LEU A 55 25.25 34.98 -36.51
N ARG A 56 26.03 34.03 -36.03
CA ARG A 56 27.46 33.88 -36.40
C ARG A 56 27.69 33.52 -37.88
N ALA A 57 26.72 32.81 -38.47
CA ALA A 57 26.78 32.44 -39.89
C ALA A 57 26.32 33.60 -40.82
N SER A 58 25.67 34.63 -40.29
CA SER A 58 25.16 35.75 -41.04
C SER A 58 26.31 36.64 -41.60
N LYS A 59 26.10 37.15 -42.80
CA LYS A 59 27.10 38.02 -43.49
C LYS A 59 26.37 39.23 -44.11
N PRO A 60 27.02 40.40 -44.15
CA PRO A 60 28.39 40.70 -43.67
C PRO A 60 28.44 40.76 -42.13
N MET A 61 29.57 40.46 -41.54
CA MET A 61 29.85 40.55 -40.08
C MET A 61 30.12 42.01 -39.70
N THR A 62 29.04 42.81 -39.51
CA THR A 62 29.13 44.23 -39.12
C THR A 62 29.39 44.37 -37.63
N PRO A 63 29.91 45.53 -37.15
CA PRO A 63 30.06 45.82 -35.72
C PRO A 63 28.74 45.68 -34.93
N GLU A 64 27.58 46.06 -35.49
CA GLU A 64 26.27 45.89 -34.87
C GLU A 64 25.92 44.43 -34.69
N LEU A 65 26.19 43.57 -35.71
CA LEU A 65 25.96 42.16 -35.62
C LEU A 65 26.89 41.51 -34.58
N GLN A 66 28.17 41.95 -34.55
CA GLN A 66 29.13 41.49 -33.53
C GLN A 66 28.66 41.86 -32.10
N LEU A 67 28.14 43.08 -31.92
CA LEU A 67 27.56 43.51 -30.65
C LEU A 67 26.36 42.69 -30.26
N ARG A 68 25.45 42.39 -31.21
CA ARG A 68 24.31 41.52 -30.97
C ARG A 68 24.75 40.12 -30.52
N ILE A 69 25.74 39.52 -31.21
CA ILE A 69 26.30 38.21 -30.83
C ILE A 69 26.89 38.26 -29.41
N ALA A 70 27.65 39.34 -29.09
CA ALA A 70 28.21 39.54 -27.77
C ALA A 70 27.12 39.60 -26.67
N LYS A 71 26.02 40.32 -26.93
CA LYS A 71 24.87 40.43 -26.00
C LYS A 71 24.11 39.13 -25.83
N GLU A 72 23.94 38.34 -26.90
CA GLU A 72 23.30 36.98 -26.78
C GLU A 72 24.15 36.04 -25.92
N TYR A 73 25.51 36.11 -26.07
CA TYR A 73 26.39 35.34 -25.19
C TYR A 73 26.50 35.88 -23.76
N GLN A 74 26.10 37.15 -23.51
CA GLN A 74 26.32 37.82 -22.21
C GLN A 74 25.66 37.09 -21.04
N HIS A 75 24.50 36.47 -21.27
CA HIS A 75 23.74 35.71 -20.28
C HIS A 75 23.73 34.21 -20.57
N PHE A 76 24.56 33.77 -21.54
CA PHE A 76 24.65 32.40 -21.98
C PHE A 76 26.04 31.77 -21.71
N GLN A 77 27.12 32.43 -22.13
CA GLN A 77 28.50 31.94 -21.94
C GLN A 77 29.48 33.11 -21.86
N SER A 78 30.02 33.38 -20.67
CA SER A 78 30.79 34.56 -20.38
C SER A 78 32.07 34.69 -21.21
N ASP A 79 32.83 33.62 -21.39
CA ASP A 79 34.09 33.65 -22.17
C ASP A 79 33.84 33.99 -23.64
N SER A 80 32.82 33.41 -24.23
CA SER A 80 32.41 33.72 -25.62
C SER A 80 31.95 35.17 -25.76
N SER A 81 31.15 35.66 -24.82
CA SER A 81 30.73 37.05 -24.76
C SER A 81 31.92 38.01 -24.71
N LEU A 82 32.85 37.76 -23.80
CA LEU A 82 34.07 38.58 -23.65
C LEU A 82 34.87 38.65 -24.97
N VAL A 83 35.07 37.52 -25.64
CA VAL A 83 35.75 37.46 -26.95
C VAL A 83 35.08 38.37 -28.00
N TRP A 84 33.74 38.35 -28.07
CA TRP A 84 33.01 39.17 -29.03
C TRP A 84 33.01 40.66 -28.66
N TYR A 85 32.87 41.03 -27.39
CA TYR A 85 32.99 42.41 -26.94
C TYR A 85 34.40 42.98 -27.19
N LEU A 86 35.46 42.22 -26.96
CA LEU A 86 36.82 42.66 -27.18
C LEU A 86 37.12 42.99 -28.66
N LYS A 87 36.44 42.37 -29.62
CA LYS A 87 36.55 42.71 -31.04
C LYS A 87 36.06 44.14 -31.33
N LEU A 88 35.17 44.67 -30.50
CA LEU A 88 34.53 45.95 -30.66
C LEU A 88 35.21 47.11 -29.91
N ARG A 89 36.35 46.86 -29.26
CA ARG A 89 37.06 47.87 -28.45
C ARG A 89 37.50 49.10 -29.26
N ASN A 90 37.70 48.97 -30.57
CA ASN A 90 38.09 50.04 -31.49
C ASN A 90 36.98 50.40 -32.48
N ALA A 91 35.74 49.99 -32.23
CA ALA A 91 34.60 50.38 -33.05
C ALA A 91 34.25 51.84 -32.83
N ASP A 92 33.43 52.39 -33.74
CA ASP A 92 32.88 53.75 -33.60
C ASP A 92 31.81 53.82 -32.50
N GLU A 93 31.60 55.03 -31.95
CA GLU A 93 30.47 55.26 -31.05
C GLU A 93 29.13 55.15 -31.79
N PRO A 94 28.04 54.62 -31.18
CA PRO A 94 27.94 54.23 -29.76
C PRO A 94 28.35 52.78 -29.46
N ILE A 95 28.78 52.01 -30.45
CA ILE A 95 29.05 50.54 -30.31
C ILE A 95 30.22 50.30 -29.32
N ARG A 96 31.25 51.15 -29.36
CA ARG A 96 32.38 51.04 -28.44
C ARG A 96 31.97 51.22 -26.99
N SER A 97 31.15 52.21 -26.67
CA SER A 97 30.62 52.40 -25.31
C SER A 97 29.71 51.27 -24.84
N GLN A 98 28.86 50.73 -25.71
CA GLN A 98 28.01 49.58 -25.38
C GLN A 98 28.86 48.30 -25.14
N ALA A 99 29.87 48.06 -25.94
CA ALA A 99 30.77 46.93 -25.75
C ALA A 99 31.56 47.07 -24.44
N PHE A 100 32.05 48.29 -24.12
CA PHE A 100 32.73 48.57 -22.86
C PHE A 100 31.82 48.27 -21.64
N MET A 101 30.60 48.79 -21.63
CA MET A 101 29.64 48.52 -20.55
C MET A 101 29.33 47.00 -20.43
N GLY A 102 29.20 46.30 -21.57
CA GLY A 102 29.01 44.84 -21.59
C GLY A 102 30.20 44.10 -20.95
N ILE A 103 31.44 44.50 -21.22
CA ILE A 103 32.63 43.91 -20.58
C ILE A 103 32.60 44.15 -19.08
N VAL A 104 32.35 45.38 -18.61
CA VAL A 104 32.31 45.69 -17.17
C VAL A 104 31.24 44.89 -16.45
N SER A 105 29.99 44.85 -17.00
CA SER A 105 28.89 44.08 -16.46
C SER A 105 29.21 42.56 -16.42
N LEU A 106 29.82 42.02 -17.48
CA LEU A 106 30.21 40.63 -17.56
C LEU A 106 31.26 40.26 -16.51
N LEU A 107 32.27 41.11 -16.34
CA LEU A 107 33.32 40.92 -15.30
C LEU A 107 32.72 40.96 -13.89
N ALA A 108 31.72 41.81 -13.66
CA ALA A 108 30.97 41.85 -12.40
C ALA A 108 30.19 40.53 -12.18
N SER A 109 29.44 40.05 -13.18
CA SER A 109 28.61 38.83 -13.05
C SER A 109 29.43 37.55 -12.78
N ILE A 110 30.68 37.50 -13.30
CA ILE A 110 31.60 36.37 -13.00
C ILE A 110 32.45 36.59 -11.73
N GLY A 111 32.20 37.68 -10.98
CA GLY A 111 32.91 37.99 -9.73
C GLY A 111 34.32 38.57 -9.88
N ARG A 112 34.72 39.01 -11.10
CA ARG A 112 36.00 39.65 -11.34
C ARG A 112 35.94 41.16 -11.06
N TYR A 113 35.50 41.52 -9.87
CA TYR A 113 35.21 42.89 -9.44
C TYR A 113 36.43 43.84 -9.56
N GLY A 114 37.62 43.35 -9.18
CA GLY A 114 38.83 44.16 -9.29
C GLY A 114 39.13 44.58 -10.74
N SER A 115 38.97 43.68 -11.71
CA SER A 115 39.16 43.96 -13.12
C SER A 115 38.09 44.93 -13.65
N ALA A 116 36.79 44.73 -13.24
CA ALA A 116 35.70 45.62 -13.63
C ALA A 116 35.93 47.06 -13.13
N ILE A 117 36.32 47.23 -11.85
CA ILE A 117 36.62 48.54 -11.26
C ILE A 117 37.83 49.19 -11.95
N THR A 118 38.91 48.45 -12.22
CA THR A 118 40.10 48.98 -12.92
C THR A 118 39.74 49.49 -14.30
N LEU A 119 38.92 48.75 -15.07
CA LEU A 119 38.44 49.22 -16.39
C LEU A 119 37.57 50.46 -16.27
N LEU A 120 36.70 50.53 -15.27
CA LEU A 120 35.78 51.66 -15.08
C LEU A 120 36.55 52.94 -14.69
N GLN A 121 37.70 52.84 -14.06
CA GLN A 121 38.59 53.93 -13.62
C GLN A 121 39.65 54.28 -14.64
N ASP A 122 39.74 53.58 -15.78
CA ASP A 122 40.70 53.87 -16.83
C ASP A 122 40.37 55.23 -17.51
N GLU A 123 41.34 56.13 -17.58
CA GLU A 123 41.20 57.45 -18.21
C GLU A 123 40.89 57.36 -19.70
N GLN A 124 41.22 56.26 -20.36
CA GLN A 124 40.94 56.04 -21.79
C GLN A 124 39.60 55.32 -22.01
N ALA A 125 38.85 55.01 -20.94
CA ALA A 125 37.56 54.35 -21.03
C ALA A 125 36.51 55.23 -21.77
N PRO A 126 35.60 54.61 -22.52
CA PRO A 126 34.46 55.32 -23.07
C PRO A 126 33.64 55.99 -21.97
N SER A 127 32.97 57.08 -22.31
CA SER A 127 32.11 57.81 -21.36
C SER A 127 30.89 56.99 -20.97
N ILE A 128 30.68 56.84 -19.66
CA ILE A 128 29.49 56.22 -19.08
C ILE A 128 28.47 57.24 -18.53
N LYS A 129 28.60 58.53 -18.89
CA LYS A 129 27.83 59.63 -18.34
C LYS A 129 26.40 59.69 -18.91
N HIS A 130 25.64 58.61 -18.67
CA HIS A 130 24.23 58.45 -19.00
C HIS A 130 23.59 57.40 -18.04
N ALA A 131 22.25 57.34 -17.99
CA ALA A 131 21.51 56.54 -17.00
C ALA A 131 21.95 55.06 -16.97
N GLU A 132 22.08 54.40 -18.13
CA GLU A 132 22.52 52.99 -18.19
C GLU A 132 23.94 52.79 -17.66
N GLY A 133 24.88 53.70 -18.00
CA GLY A 133 26.24 53.64 -17.54
C GLY A 133 26.37 53.85 -16.02
N TYR A 134 25.64 54.81 -15.47
CA TYR A 134 25.58 55.04 -14.04
C TYR A 134 24.91 53.88 -13.32
N LYS A 135 23.85 53.31 -13.87
CA LYS A 135 23.19 52.09 -13.33
C LYS A 135 24.15 50.91 -13.29
N MET A 136 24.90 50.67 -14.36
CA MET A 136 25.90 49.60 -14.43
C MET A 136 26.99 49.79 -13.35
N ALA A 137 27.53 50.98 -13.20
CA ALA A 137 28.54 51.28 -12.18
C ALA A 137 27.99 51.15 -10.76
N TRP A 138 26.79 51.66 -10.50
CA TRP A 138 26.10 51.50 -9.22
C TRP A 138 25.89 50.01 -8.86
N LEU A 139 25.40 49.16 -9.77
CA LEU A 139 25.22 47.73 -9.55
C LEU A 139 26.56 47.05 -9.26
N LEU A 140 27.61 47.32 -10.03
CA LEU A 140 28.96 46.78 -9.78
C LEU A 140 29.45 47.07 -8.34
N TYR A 141 29.34 48.36 -7.89
CA TYR A 141 29.79 48.70 -6.55
C TYR A 141 28.92 48.08 -5.45
N ASN A 142 27.60 47.92 -5.65
CA ASN A 142 26.74 47.21 -4.73
C ASN A 142 27.12 45.73 -4.62
N ASP A 143 27.43 45.07 -5.73
CA ASP A 143 27.90 43.67 -5.71
C ASP A 143 29.21 43.55 -4.93
N VAL A 144 30.15 44.52 -5.10
CA VAL A 144 31.38 44.54 -4.33
C VAL A 144 31.10 44.74 -2.84
N VAL A 145 30.22 45.64 -2.47
CA VAL A 145 29.77 45.88 -1.08
C VAL A 145 29.18 44.60 -0.48
N ALA A 146 28.33 43.92 -1.22
CA ALA A 146 27.66 42.67 -0.77
C ALA A 146 28.66 41.52 -0.55
N ASN A 147 29.69 41.44 -1.41
CA ASN A 147 30.65 40.33 -1.42
C ASN A 147 32.00 40.65 -0.71
N THR A 148 32.17 41.86 -0.15
CA THR A 148 33.38 42.24 0.55
C THR A 148 33.29 41.91 2.05
N PRO A 149 34.19 41.04 2.59
CA PRO A 149 34.15 40.66 4.00
C PRO A 149 34.79 41.70 4.94
N LEU A 150 35.57 42.64 4.39
CA LEU A 150 36.32 43.63 5.18
C LEU A 150 35.50 44.92 5.37
N PRO A 151 35.16 45.29 6.63
CA PRO A 151 34.28 46.43 6.90
C PRO A 151 34.78 47.78 6.33
N PHE A 152 36.07 48.05 6.42
CA PHE A 152 36.64 49.31 5.92
C PHE A 152 36.63 49.41 4.39
N MET A 153 36.73 48.26 3.69
CA MET A 153 36.58 48.22 2.24
C MET A 153 35.12 48.36 1.84
N LYS A 154 34.24 47.71 2.60
CA LYS A 154 32.77 47.80 2.41
C LYS A 154 32.29 49.24 2.50
N GLU A 155 32.74 49.98 3.52
CA GLU A 155 32.40 51.40 3.70
C GLU A 155 32.90 52.26 2.52
N ARG A 156 34.15 52.06 2.10
CA ARG A 156 34.75 52.78 0.96
C ARG A 156 33.99 52.50 -0.35
N MET A 157 33.60 51.24 -0.60
CA MET A 157 32.85 50.87 -1.82
C MET A 157 31.43 51.39 -1.76
N GLN A 158 30.80 51.48 -0.58
CA GLN A 158 29.49 52.08 -0.39
C GLN A 158 29.47 53.55 -0.80
N VAL A 159 30.48 54.36 -0.41
CA VAL A 159 30.59 55.77 -0.83
C VAL A 159 30.60 55.89 -2.35
N GLN A 160 31.26 54.96 -3.05
CA GLN A 160 31.26 54.96 -4.52
C GLN A 160 29.90 54.54 -5.10
N ALA A 161 29.28 53.54 -4.50
CA ALA A 161 27.93 53.11 -4.89
C ALA A 161 26.92 54.28 -4.77
N ASP A 162 26.95 54.96 -3.62
CA ASP A 162 26.06 56.12 -3.37
C ASP A 162 26.29 57.24 -4.39
N ALA A 163 27.55 57.58 -4.72
CA ALA A 163 27.89 58.58 -5.72
C ALA A 163 27.36 58.24 -7.13
N TYR A 164 27.45 56.94 -7.53
CA TYR A 164 26.90 56.51 -8.81
C TYR A 164 25.35 56.45 -8.78
N TYR A 165 24.75 56.15 -7.62
CA TYR A 165 23.30 56.22 -7.45
C TYR A 165 22.76 57.65 -7.61
N ASP A 166 23.41 58.63 -6.96
CA ASP A 166 23.06 60.05 -7.11
C ASP A 166 23.15 60.52 -8.57
N ALA A 167 24.24 60.11 -9.26
CA ALA A 167 24.42 60.40 -10.69
C ALA A 167 23.36 59.72 -11.57
N LEU A 168 22.96 58.48 -11.23
CA LEU A 168 21.85 57.78 -11.91
C LEU A 168 20.52 58.52 -11.73
N MET A 169 20.20 58.92 -10.48
CA MET A 169 18.95 59.64 -10.19
C MET A 169 18.90 60.97 -10.95
N ALA A 170 20.00 61.72 -10.96
CA ALA A 170 20.07 62.96 -11.72
C ALA A 170 19.91 62.73 -13.24
N ALA A 171 20.50 61.69 -13.81
CA ALA A 171 20.34 61.34 -15.22
C ALA A 171 18.91 60.89 -15.57
N LEU A 172 18.24 60.14 -14.68
CA LEU A 172 16.87 59.74 -14.85
C LEU A 172 15.90 60.94 -14.79
N GLU A 173 16.14 61.88 -13.85
CA GLU A 173 15.36 63.14 -13.78
C GLU A 173 15.45 63.98 -15.06
N GLN A 174 16.66 64.08 -15.64
CA GLN A 174 16.86 64.83 -16.90
C GLN A 174 16.17 64.18 -18.10
N SER A 175 15.92 62.88 -18.07
CA SER A 175 15.34 62.14 -19.20
C SER A 175 13.89 61.67 -18.94
N ALA A 176 13.34 61.88 -17.76
CA ALA A 176 12.00 61.41 -17.37
C ALA A 176 10.87 61.96 -18.29
N ASP A 177 10.95 63.23 -18.63
CA ASP A 177 9.95 63.88 -19.46
C ASP A 177 9.91 63.36 -20.92
N THR A 178 11.04 62.79 -21.39
CA THR A 178 11.18 62.31 -22.78
C THR A 178 11.19 60.79 -22.91
N ASN A 179 11.40 60.07 -21.80
CA ASN A 179 11.49 58.62 -21.76
C ASN A 179 10.66 58.07 -20.60
N LYS A 180 9.50 57.52 -20.94
CA LYS A 180 8.55 56.95 -19.96
C LYS A 180 9.12 55.77 -19.16
N GLU A 181 10.06 55.02 -19.72
CA GLU A 181 10.72 53.92 -18.98
C GLU A 181 11.63 54.52 -17.91
N ASN A 182 12.40 55.56 -18.22
CA ASN A 182 13.25 56.27 -17.25
C ASN A 182 12.39 56.94 -16.15
N GLU A 183 11.24 57.49 -16.47
CA GLU A 183 10.29 58.02 -15.49
C GLU A 183 9.85 56.93 -14.50
N LEU A 184 9.47 55.74 -14.99
CA LEU A 184 9.04 54.61 -14.13
C LEU A 184 10.20 54.12 -13.23
N TRP A 185 11.42 54.05 -13.77
CA TRP A 185 12.59 53.70 -12.96
C TRP A 185 12.86 54.74 -11.87
N LEU A 186 12.79 56.04 -12.20
CA LEU A 186 12.97 57.12 -11.23
C LEU A 186 11.92 57.06 -10.11
N LEU A 187 10.64 56.88 -10.46
CA LEU A 187 9.57 56.75 -9.48
C LEU A 187 9.72 55.53 -8.60
N GLN A 188 10.08 54.37 -9.18
CA GLN A 188 10.32 53.16 -8.44
C GLN A 188 11.46 53.31 -7.40
N TYR A 189 12.60 53.89 -7.81
CA TYR A 189 13.74 54.09 -6.89
C TYR A 189 13.37 55.05 -5.75
N ARG A 190 12.70 56.16 -6.04
CA ARG A 190 12.23 57.12 -5.03
C ARG A 190 11.20 56.51 -4.06
N ALA A 191 10.29 55.66 -4.55
CA ALA A 191 9.35 54.96 -3.73
C ALA A 191 10.07 53.96 -2.81
N THR A 192 11.04 53.20 -3.33
CA THR A 192 11.87 52.27 -2.58
C THR A 192 12.65 52.96 -1.45
N GLU A 193 13.26 54.11 -1.70
CA GLU A 193 13.97 54.94 -0.69
C GLU A 193 13.05 55.36 0.47
N LYS A 194 11.81 55.72 0.13
CA LYS A 194 10.78 56.13 1.12
C LYS A 194 10.15 54.93 1.87
N GLY A 195 10.39 53.69 1.45
CA GLY A 195 9.72 52.53 1.95
C GLY A 195 8.27 52.42 1.46
N ASP A 196 7.89 53.13 0.41
CA ASP A 196 6.57 53.05 -0.21
C ASP A 196 6.55 51.88 -1.19
N TRP A 197 6.36 50.68 -0.60
CA TRP A 197 6.41 49.43 -1.36
C TRP A 197 5.25 49.30 -2.36
N GLU A 198 4.09 49.88 -2.05
CA GLU A 198 2.92 49.84 -2.95
C GLU A 198 3.21 50.61 -4.25
N GLU A 199 3.74 51.80 -4.14
CA GLU A 199 4.11 52.62 -5.29
C GLU A 199 5.28 51.98 -6.06
N ALA A 200 6.31 51.47 -5.36
CA ALA A 200 7.43 50.79 -6.00
C ALA A 200 6.97 49.55 -6.79
N LEU A 201 6.08 48.70 -6.22
CA LEU A 201 5.47 47.54 -6.90
C LEU A 201 4.64 47.99 -8.12
N ARG A 202 3.86 49.07 -7.99
CA ARG A 202 3.06 49.60 -9.08
C ARG A 202 3.91 50.03 -10.26
N CYS A 203 4.98 50.79 -10.04
CA CYS A 203 5.90 51.24 -11.06
C CYS A 203 6.64 50.06 -11.72
N ASN A 204 7.16 49.12 -10.93
CA ASN A 204 7.82 47.94 -11.46
C ASN A 204 6.87 47.06 -12.31
N LEU A 205 5.61 46.89 -11.89
CA LEU A 205 4.62 46.14 -12.68
C LEU A 205 4.33 46.83 -14.03
N GLN A 206 4.39 48.18 -14.10
CA GLN A 206 4.25 48.88 -15.36
C GLN A 206 5.48 48.68 -16.27
N LEU A 207 6.67 48.55 -15.72
CA LEU A 207 7.86 48.19 -16.47
C LEU A 207 7.74 46.76 -17.01
N ILE A 208 7.34 45.79 -16.17
CA ILE A 208 7.13 44.40 -16.57
C ILE A 208 6.16 44.28 -17.76
N LYS A 209 5.06 45.01 -17.74
CA LYS A 209 4.05 45.00 -18.83
C LYS A 209 4.58 45.42 -20.19
N GLN A 210 5.76 46.03 -20.27
CA GLN A 210 6.37 46.41 -21.54
C GLN A 210 7.09 45.25 -22.23
N TYR A 211 7.32 44.14 -21.51
CA TYR A 211 8.06 42.98 -21.99
C TYR A 211 7.19 41.73 -22.05
N ASN A 212 7.52 40.84 -22.96
CA ASN A 212 6.85 39.56 -23.09
C ASN A 212 7.44 38.55 -22.06
N GLU A 213 6.63 37.61 -21.58
CA GLU A 213 7.10 36.51 -20.71
C GLU A 213 8.14 35.58 -21.39
N ALA A 214 8.37 35.70 -22.67
CA ALA A 214 9.44 35.04 -23.41
C ALA A 214 10.71 35.90 -23.55
N ASP A 215 10.82 37.01 -22.82
CA ASP A 215 11.95 37.92 -22.85
C ASP A 215 12.74 37.84 -21.53
N HIS A 216 14.06 37.75 -21.62
CA HIS A 216 14.91 37.77 -20.43
C HIS A 216 14.73 39.03 -19.55
N MET A 217 14.42 40.20 -20.16
CA MET A 217 14.11 41.41 -19.39
C MET A 217 12.88 41.25 -18.49
N PHE A 218 11.88 40.47 -18.92
CA PHE A 218 10.77 40.11 -18.05
C PHE A 218 11.25 39.36 -16.81
N ALA A 219 12.16 38.38 -16.98
CA ALA A 219 12.71 37.61 -15.85
C ALA A 219 13.47 38.52 -14.86
N ILE A 220 14.29 39.44 -15.35
CA ILE A 220 15.02 40.41 -14.51
C ILE A 220 14.06 41.29 -13.71
N LEU A 221 13.04 41.84 -14.35
CA LEU A 221 12.05 42.70 -13.71
C LEU A 221 11.17 41.89 -12.73
N ALA A 222 10.79 40.68 -13.08
CA ALA A 222 10.04 39.75 -12.20
C ALA A 222 10.83 39.40 -10.94
N TYR A 223 12.14 39.14 -11.06
CA TYR A 223 13.01 38.96 -9.91
C TYR A 223 13.03 40.24 -9.02
N GLY A 224 13.21 41.42 -9.61
CA GLY A 224 13.12 42.71 -8.89
C GLY A 224 11.79 42.89 -8.18
N HIS A 225 10.69 42.51 -8.84
CA HIS A 225 9.32 42.56 -8.27
C HIS A 225 9.18 41.63 -7.05
N ALA A 226 9.73 40.42 -7.13
CA ALA A 226 9.78 39.52 -6.01
C ALA A 226 10.55 40.11 -4.81
N MET A 227 11.69 40.78 -5.07
CA MET A 227 12.46 41.43 -4.01
C MET A 227 11.72 42.60 -3.36
N LEU A 228 10.91 43.34 -4.12
CA LEU A 228 10.01 44.36 -3.55
C LEU A 228 8.95 43.74 -2.65
N TYR A 229 8.33 42.62 -3.02
CA TYR A 229 7.44 41.87 -2.13
C TYR A 229 8.12 41.33 -0.89
N GLU A 230 9.40 40.94 -0.98
CA GLU A 230 10.17 40.55 0.20
C GLU A 230 10.28 41.70 1.20
N GLN A 231 10.57 42.92 0.72
CA GLN A 231 10.62 44.12 1.57
C GLN A 231 9.25 44.51 2.12
N ALA A 232 8.19 44.32 1.35
CA ALA A 232 6.80 44.52 1.79
C ALA A 232 6.31 43.44 2.77
N GLY A 233 7.04 42.34 3.00
CA GLY A 233 6.70 41.25 3.90
C GLY A 233 5.69 40.25 3.32
N ASP A 234 5.43 40.26 2.02
CA ASP A 234 4.53 39.32 1.33
C ASP A 234 5.32 38.18 0.71
N SER A 235 5.54 37.13 1.49
CA SER A 235 6.30 35.94 1.09
C SER A 235 5.60 35.13 0.00
N ILE A 236 4.28 35.14 -0.06
CA ILE A 236 3.50 34.36 -1.04
C ILE A 236 3.69 34.95 -2.44
N ARG A 237 3.44 36.27 -2.61
CA ARG A 237 3.62 36.92 -3.88
C ARG A 237 5.07 37.00 -4.30
N ARG A 238 5.99 37.14 -3.34
CA ARG A 238 7.45 37.01 -3.59
C ARG A 238 7.76 35.69 -4.31
N SER A 239 7.32 34.56 -3.75
CA SER A 239 7.59 33.23 -4.32
C SER A 239 6.96 33.05 -5.70
N GLU A 240 5.74 33.56 -5.91
CA GLU A 240 5.09 33.53 -7.22
C GLU A 240 5.95 34.24 -8.29
N TRP A 241 6.41 35.45 -8.01
CA TRP A 241 7.19 36.22 -8.96
C TRP A 241 8.61 35.64 -9.16
N LEU A 242 9.22 35.03 -8.13
CA LEU A 242 10.47 34.28 -8.29
C LEU A 242 10.32 33.09 -9.23
N VAL A 243 9.24 32.34 -9.09
CA VAL A 243 8.93 31.22 -9.98
C VAL A 243 8.72 31.69 -11.43
N ARG A 244 8.00 32.80 -11.64
CA ARG A 244 7.85 33.40 -12.98
C ARG A 244 9.19 33.79 -13.59
N SER A 245 10.06 34.44 -12.81
CA SER A 245 11.42 34.78 -13.23
C SER A 245 12.21 33.53 -13.63
N ALA A 246 12.21 32.48 -12.79
CA ALA A 246 12.93 31.25 -13.06
C ALA A 246 12.41 30.52 -14.31
N ILE A 247 11.09 30.43 -14.51
CA ILE A 247 10.48 29.82 -15.71
C ILE A 247 10.91 30.58 -16.97
N THR A 248 10.86 31.90 -16.94
CA THR A 248 11.23 32.72 -18.09
C THR A 248 12.70 32.56 -18.44
N ASP A 249 13.61 32.60 -17.47
CA ASP A 249 15.03 32.38 -17.70
C ASP A 249 15.31 31.00 -18.30
N VAL A 250 14.68 29.94 -17.78
CA VAL A 250 14.80 28.60 -18.33
C VAL A 250 14.35 28.54 -19.78
N ARG A 251 13.17 29.11 -20.11
CA ARG A 251 12.61 29.12 -21.46
C ARG A 251 13.44 29.93 -22.46
N CYS A 252 14.07 31.00 -21.98
CA CYS A 252 15.02 31.80 -22.78
C CYS A 252 16.38 31.12 -22.94
N GLY A 253 16.64 29.99 -22.28
CA GLY A 253 17.94 29.30 -22.30
C GLY A 253 19.04 30.12 -21.61
N ILE A 254 18.68 30.95 -20.64
CA ILE A 254 19.61 31.78 -19.86
C ILE A 254 20.33 30.92 -18.81
N THR A 255 21.66 31.00 -18.81
CA THR A 255 22.47 30.23 -17.85
C THR A 255 23.02 31.12 -16.71
N ASP A 256 22.95 32.44 -16.89
CA ASP A 256 23.28 33.43 -15.85
C ASP A 256 22.01 33.83 -15.08
N ASN A 257 21.37 32.89 -14.40
CA ASN A 257 20.14 33.16 -13.62
C ASN A 257 20.39 33.02 -12.12
N GLY A 258 19.78 33.91 -11.33
CA GLY A 258 19.80 33.87 -9.87
C GLY A 258 18.51 33.33 -9.25
N SER A 259 17.40 33.45 -9.95
CA SER A 259 16.07 33.10 -9.44
C SER A 259 15.92 31.61 -9.14
N SER A 260 16.46 30.72 -9.99
CA SER A 260 16.43 29.27 -9.78
C SER A 260 17.10 28.86 -8.47
N TRP A 261 18.21 29.52 -8.10
CA TRP A 261 18.88 29.27 -6.83
C TRP A 261 18.02 29.65 -5.62
N VAL A 262 17.36 30.82 -5.68
CA VAL A 262 16.48 31.28 -4.60
C VAL A 262 15.26 30.35 -4.47
N VAL A 263 14.71 29.88 -5.59
CA VAL A 263 13.63 28.86 -5.58
C VAL A 263 14.14 27.56 -4.95
N ALA A 264 15.38 27.12 -5.20
CA ALA A 264 15.97 25.96 -4.56
C ALA A 264 16.02 26.09 -3.03
N GLN A 265 16.42 27.29 -2.54
CA GLN A 265 16.45 27.59 -1.11
C GLN A 265 15.07 27.58 -0.49
N ASP A 266 14.10 28.23 -1.12
CA ASP A 266 12.70 28.27 -0.66
C ASP A 266 12.10 26.87 -0.59
N CYS A 267 12.36 26.01 -1.58
CA CYS A 267 11.95 24.60 -1.55
C CYS A 267 12.61 23.83 -0.40
N PHE A 268 13.92 24.06 -0.16
CA PHE A 268 14.65 23.39 0.91
C PHE A 268 14.13 23.78 2.28
N ASP A 269 13.91 25.08 2.50
CA ASP A 269 13.34 25.62 3.75
C ASP A 269 11.91 25.11 3.99
N ALA A 270 11.16 24.85 2.92
CA ALA A 270 9.83 24.24 2.96
C ALA A 270 9.84 22.70 3.13
N GLY A 271 11.03 22.07 3.17
CA GLY A 271 11.20 20.61 3.30
C GLY A 271 10.98 19.82 1.99
N ASP A 272 10.84 20.50 0.84
CA ASP A 272 10.75 19.85 -0.46
C ASP A 272 12.15 19.60 -1.05
N VAL A 273 12.82 18.63 -0.48
CA VAL A 273 14.20 18.28 -0.82
C VAL A 273 14.36 17.88 -2.30
N LYS A 274 13.34 17.26 -2.87
CA LYS A 274 13.39 16.81 -4.28
C LYS A 274 13.42 17.98 -5.25
N ARG A 275 12.54 18.98 -5.07
CA ARG A 275 12.52 20.18 -5.92
C ARG A 275 13.70 21.08 -5.60
N ALA A 276 14.09 21.20 -4.33
CA ALA A 276 15.30 21.90 -3.94
C ALA A 276 16.53 21.36 -4.66
N TYR A 277 16.70 20.04 -4.71
CA TYR A 277 17.79 19.41 -5.43
C TYR A 277 17.75 19.71 -6.93
N LEU A 278 16.59 19.59 -7.56
CA LEU A 278 16.41 19.86 -9.00
C LEU A 278 16.86 21.27 -9.38
N PHE A 279 16.38 22.30 -8.66
CA PHE A 279 16.73 23.69 -8.92
C PHE A 279 18.18 24.02 -8.53
N SER A 280 18.70 23.43 -7.47
CA SER A 280 20.09 23.60 -7.03
C SER A 280 21.08 23.01 -8.05
N ASP A 281 20.82 21.79 -8.52
CA ASP A 281 21.63 21.12 -9.53
C ASP A 281 21.64 21.90 -10.85
N TYR A 282 20.46 22.35 -11.30
CA TYR A 282 20.32 23.22 -12.47
C TYR A 282 21.11 24.53 -12.32
N SER A 283 21.00 25.21 -11.18
CA SER A 283 21.71 26.46 -10.93
C SER A 283 23.23 26.27 -10.88
N LEU A 284 23.73 25.22 -10.23
CA LEU A 284 25.17 24.91 -10.16
C LEU A 284 25.72 24.50 -11.53
N THR A 285 25.00 23.69 -12.28
CA THR A 285 25.38 23.29 -13.64
C THR A 285 25.49 24.52 -14.55
N ASN A 286 24.52 25.42 -14.50
CA ASN A 286 24.52 26.64 -15.29
C ASN A 286 25.63 27.62 -14.85
N ALA A 287 25.86 27.79 -13.54
CA ALA A 287 26.97 28.62 -13.06
C ALA A 287 28.34 28.11 -13.54
N SER A 288 28.51 26.79 -13.62
CA SER A 288 29.69 26.16 -14.20
C SER A 288 29.79 26.38 -15.72
N PHE A 289 28.71 26.16 -16.46
CA PHE A 289 28.68 26.39 -17.92
C PHE A 289 28.87 27.84 -18.32
N PHE A 290 28.28 28.76 -17.59
CA PHE A 290 28.46 30.22 -17.77
C PHE A 290 29.86 30.67 -17.41
N ASN A 291 30.63 29.88 -16.65
CA ASN A 291 31.92 30.22 -16.07
C ASN A 291 31.87 31.39 -15.05
N ALA A 292 30.95 31.25 -14.06
CA ALA A 292 30.85 32.15 -12.91
C ALA A 292 31.36 31.48 -11.61
N PRO A 293 32.70 31.43 -11.40
CA PRO A 293 33.27 30.68 -10.27
C PRO A 293 32.83 31.22 -8.91
N THR A 294 32.65 32.52 -8.78
CA THR A 294 32.20 33.15 -7.52
C THR A 294 30.80 32.67 -7.14
N ARG A 295 29.87 32.69 -8.09
CA ARG A 295 28.49 32.19 -7.88
C ARG A 295 28.48 30.69 -7.61
N TYR A 296 29.26 29.94 -8.35
CA TYR A 296 29.42 28.50 -8.11
C TYR A 296 29.86 28.21 -6.67
N ILE A 297 30.92 28.91 -6.19
CA ILE A 297 31.44 28.73 -4.83
C ILE A 297 30.41 29.15 -3.78
N GLN A 298 29.70 30.27 -3.98
CA GLN A 298 28.68 30.76 -3.06
C GLN A 298 27.53 29.72 -2.89
N ASN A 299 27.10 29.12 -3.98
CA ASN A 299 25.98 28.16 -4.00
C ASN A 299 26.41 26.74 -3.63
N PHE A 300 27.71 26.42 -3.78
CA PHE A 300 28.23 25.05 -3.63
C PHE A 300 27.98 24.46 -2.25
N THR A 301 28.21 25.21 -1.17
CA THR A 301 28.09 24.70 0.20
C THR A 301 26.65 24.27 0.50
N GLN A 302 25.66 25.11 0.18
CA GLN A 302 24.24 24.77 0.38
C GLN A 302 23.76 23.75 -0.65
N GLY A 303 24.21 23.83 -1.89
CA GLY A 303 23.93 22.84 -2.92
C GLY A 303 24.42 21.45 -2.52
N HIS A 304 25.59 21.35 -1.92
CA HIS A 304 26.08 20.09 -1.36
C HIS A 304 25.20 19.58 -0.20
N LEU A 305 24.73 20.47 0.67
CA LEU A 305 23.81 20.10 1.76
C LEU A 305 22.49 19.57 1.20
N ILE A 306 21.89 20.27 0.25
CA ILE A 306 20.67 19.85 -0.45
C ILE A 306 20.88 18.49 -1.13
N GLY A 307 22.00 18.32 -1.84
CA GLY A 307 22.36 17.07 -2.51
C GLY A 307 22.51 15.90 -1.55
N SER A 308 23.22 16.10 -0.44
CA SER A 308 23.40 15.05 0.57
C SER A 308 22.08 14.64 1.25
N GLN A 309 21.19 15.60 1.52
CA GLN A 309 19.87 15.32 2.06
C GLN A 309 19.00 14.55 1.06
N HIS A 310 19.03 14.92 -0.21
CA HIS A 310 18.33 14.20 -1.28
C HIS A 310 18.82 12.76 -1.43
N GLU A 311 20.14 12.56 -1.41
CA GLU A 311 20.77 11.24 -1.48
C GLU A 311 20.37 10.37 -0.25
N TYR A 312 20.34 10.96 0.93
CA TYR A 312 19.87 10.30 2.15
C TYR A 312 18.40 9.82 2.00
N GLU A 313 17.51 10.66 1.49
CA GLU A 313 16.10 10.30 1.26
C GLU A 313 15.94 9.17 0.23
N LEU A 314 16.71 9.24 -0.88
CA LEU A 314 16.71 8.17 -1.89
C LEU A 314 17.20 6.84 -1.32
N ASN A 315 18.29 6.86 -0.54
CA ASN A 315 18.84 5.67 0.09
C ASN A 315 17.88 5.06 1.11
N ARG A 316 17.21 5.90 1.92
CA ARG A 316 16.16 5.47 2.85
C ARG A 316 14.99 4.83 2.13
N PHE A 317 14.52 5.45 1.05
CA PHE A 317 13.43 4.90 0.23
C PHE A 317 13.83 3.56 -0.41
N SER A 318 15.03 3.49 -0.99
CA SER A 318 15.57 2.24 -1.57
C SER A 318 15.68 1.12 -0.54
N LEU A 319 16.15 1.42 0.68
CA LEU A 319 16.19 0.46 1.79
C LEU A 319 14.81 -0.06 2.16
N LEU A 320 13.82 0.83 2.32
CA LEU A 320 12.44 0.44 2.63
C LEU A 320 11.84 -0.44 1.54
N MET A 321 12.05 -0.11 0.27
CA MET A 321 11.60 -0.93 -0.87
C MET A 321 12.27 -2.31 -0.86
N THR A 322 13.56 -2.38 -0.56
CA THR A 322 14.28 -3.66 -0.45
C THR A 322 13.72 -4.53 0.68
N ILE A 323 13.47 -3.96 1.86
CA ILE A 323 12.85 -4.66 2.99
C ILE A 323 11.47 -5.18 2.61
N LEU A 324 10.65 -4.36 1.94
CA LEU A 324 9.30 -4.75 1.49
C LEU A 324 9.36 -5.93 0.51
N LEU A 325 10.28 -5.90 -0.45
CA LEU A 325 10.48 -6.99 -1.41
C LEU A 325 10.90 -8.30 -0.73
N VAL A 326 11.80 -8.23 0.26
CA VAL A 326 12.22 -9.40 1.06
C VAL A 326 11.03 -9.97 1.84
N LEU A 327 10.22 -9.13 2.49
CA LEU A 327 9.03 -9.59 3.22
C LEU A 327 8.01 -10.24 2.28
N LEU A 328 7.81 -9.69 1.09
CA LEU A 328 6.93 -10.27 0.08
C LEU A 328 7.44 -11.65 -0.39
N ALA A 329 8.75 -11.78 -0.60
CA ALA A 329 9.35 -13.07 -0.97
C ALA A 329 9.17 -14.12 0.13
N ILE A 330 9.35 -13.76 1.40
CA ILE A 330 9.12 -14.64 2.55
C ILE A 330 7.64 -15.06 2.62
N ALA A 331 6.71 -14.14 2.42
CA ALA A 331 5.28 -14.44 2.41
C ALA A 331 4.89 -15.41 1.28
N LEU A 332 5.46 -15.24 0.09
CA LEU A 332 5.26 -16.17 -1.03
C LEU A 332 5.79 -17.57 -0.73
N ILE A 333 6.98 -17.67 -0.15
CA ILE A 333 7.55 -18.97 0.27
C ILE A 333 6.65 -19.64 1.32
N ALA A 334 6.19 -18.89 2.33
CA ALA A 334 5.27 -19.41 3.34
C ALA A 334 3.95 -19.89 2.72
N MET A 335 3.40 -19.15 1.74
CA MET A 335 2.22 -19.56 1.00
C MET A 335 2.45 -20.88 0.25
N VAL A 336 3.57 -21.03 -0.44
CA VAL A 336 3.92 -22.28 -1.15
C VAL A 336 4.02 -23.45 -0.17
N ILE A 337 4.69 -23.26 0.96
CA ILE A 337 4.81 -24.29 2.01
C ILE A 337 3.43 -24.69 2.53
N THR A 338 2.54 -23.73 2.81
CA THR A 338 1.17 -24.03 3.29
C THR A 338 0.35 -24.77 2.26
N VAL A 339 0.47 -24.44 0.97
CA VAL A 339 -0.19 -25.16 -0.12
C VAL A 339 0.33 -26.61 -0.21
N ILE A 340 1.64 -26.81 -0.18
CA ILE A 340 2.24 -28.16 -0.21
C ILE A 340 1.77 -28.98 1.00
N TYR A 341 1.77 -28.39 2.20
CA TYR A 341 1.28 -29.03 3.42
C TYR A 341 -0.21 -29.40 3.30
N SER A 342 -1.04 -28.48 2.82
CA SER A 342 -2.48 -28.72 2.61
C SER A 342 -2.74 -29.85 1.61
N VAL A 343 -2.02 -29.89 0.50
CA VAL A 343 -2.11 -30.99 -0.49
C VAL A 343 -1.71 -32.32 0.12
N HIS A 344 -0.64 -32.33 0.93
CA HIS A 344 -0.20 -33.55 1.62
C HIS A 344 -1.25 -34.05 2.63
N GLN A 345 -1.82 -33.18 3.43
CA GLN A 345 -2.90 -33.50 4.38
C GLN A 345 -4.15 -34.01 3.67
N ASN A 346 -4.56 -33.38 2.57
CA ASN A 346 -5.70 -33.83 1.79
C ASN A 346 -5.50 -35.25 1.23
N LYS A 347 -4.31 -35.57 0.70
CA LYS A 347 -3.99 -36.94 0.25
C LYS A 347 -4.10 -37.94 1.38
N ARG A 348 -3.57 -37.61 2.57
CA ARG A 348 -3.66 -38.47 3.77
C ARG A 348 -5.12 -38.66 4.23
N LEU A 349 -5.92 -37.60 4.22
CA LEU A 349 -7.35 -37.65 4.57
C LEU A 349 -8.14 -38.53 3.60
N HIS A 350 -7.89 -38.42 2.29
CA HIS A 350 -8.52 -39.27 1.28
C HIS A 350 -8.17 -40.75 1.48
N ALA A 351 -6.90 -41.07 1.76
CA ALA A 351 -6.47 -42.43 2.05
C ALA A 351 -7.18 -43.00 3.30
N LEU A 352 -7.27 -42.22 4.37
CA LEU A 352 -7.95 -42.62 5.61
C LEU A 352 -9.45 -42.82 5.40
N ASN A 353 -10.11 -41.93 4.66
CA ASN A 353 -11.53 -42.05 4.34
C ASN A 353 -11.82 -43.29 3.49
N SER A 354 -10.95 -43.64 2.54
CA SER A 354 -11.13 -44.87 1.76
C SER A 354 -10.97 -46.14 2.63
N GLN A 355 -10.05 -46.13 3.59
CA GLN A 355 -9.93 -47.24 4.55
C GLN A 355 -11.16 -47.35 5.46
N LEU A 356 -11.65 -46.21 5.99
CA LEU A 356 -12.89 -46.19 6.80
C LEU A 356 -14.08 -46.72 6.03
N PHE A 357 -14.23 -46.33 4.77
CA PHE A 357 -15.31 -46.83 3.92
C PHE A 357 -15.22 -48.35 3.72
N SER A 358 -14.00 -48.89 3.47
CA SER A 358 -13.76 -50.33 3.31
C SER A 358 -14.11 -51.10 4.58
N VAL A 359 -13.65 -50.63 5.74
CA VAL A 359 -13.92 -51.27 7.05
C VAL A 359 -15.42 -51.23 7.35
N ASN A 360 -16.10 -50.10 7.10
CA ASN A 360 -17.54 -49.95 7.34
C ASN A 360 -18.36 -50.88 6.45
N SER A 361 -17.94 -51.06 5.21
CA SER A 361 -18.53 -51.98 4.26
C SER A 361 -18.37 -53.44 4.71
N GLN A 362 -17.17 -53.84 5.20
CA GLN A 362 -16.94 -55.16 5.73
C GLN A 362 -17.76 -55.43 7.00
N LEU A 363 -17.84 -54.47 7.91
CA LEU A 363 -18.66 -54.56 9.13
C LEU A 363 -20.14 -54.75 8.81
N SER A 364 -20.64 -53.99 7.82
CA SER A 364 -22.02 -54.11 7.37
C SER A 364 -22.32 -55.48 6.76
N ALA A 365 -21.40 -56.03 5.96
CA ALA A 365 -21.53 -57.37 5.41
C ALA A 365 -21.53 -58.46 6.50
N MET A 366 -20.63 -58.34 7.48
CA MET A 366 -20.55 -59.27 8.59
C MET A 366 -21.80 -59.23 9.47
N ASN A 367 -22.33 -58.04 9.77
CA ASN A 367 -23.58 -57.87 10.49
C ASN A 367 -24.75 -58.53 9.77
N ARG A 368 -24.78 -58.43 8.43
CA ARG A 368 -25.83 -59.07 7.62
C ARG A 368 -25.71 -60.58 7.71
N GLN A 369 -24.53 -61.14 7.56
CA GLN A 369 -24.29 -62.59 7.70
C GLN A 369 -24.68 -63.13 9.07
N LEU A 370 -24.35 -62.38 10.14
CA LEU A 370 -24.74 -62.74 11.50
C LEU A 370 -26.26 -62.83 11.66
N LYS A 371 -27.02 -61.80 11.16
CA LYS A 371 -28.49 -61.79 11.19
C LYS A 371 -29.10 -62.94 10.40
N GLU A 372 -28.53 -63.28 9.23
CA GLU A 372 -28.98 -64.41 8.42
C GLU A 372 -28.76 -65.75 9.16
N ALA A 373 -27.59 -65.91 9.82
CA ALA A 373 -27.31 -67.12 10.61
C ALA A 373 -28.24 -67.29 11.80
N ASP A 374 -28.57 -66.20 12.50
CA ASP A 374 -29.53 -66.23 13.62
C ASP A 374 -30.93 -66.61 13.15
N LYS A 375 -31.39 -66.07 12.01
CA LYS A 375 -32.68 -66.42 11.43
C LYS A 375 -32.73 -67.93 11.06
N VAL A 376 -31.67 -68.49 10.53
CA VAL A 376 -31.59 -69.92 10.21
C VAL A 376 -31.70 -70.78 11.47
N LYS A 377 -31.05 -70.39 12.57
CA LYS A 377 -31.13 -71.08 13.86
C LYS A 377 -32.56 -71.09 14.40
N GLU A 378 -33.25 -69.95 14.36
CA GLU A 378 -34.67 -69.83 14.79
C GLU A 378 -35.55 -70.77 13.99
N GLN A 379 -35.40 -70.79 12.66
CA GLN A 379 -36.17 -71.68 11.77
C GLN A 379 -35.92 -73.16 12.10
N TYR A 380 -34.65 -73.52 12.39
CA TYR A 380 -34.31 -74.88 12.72
C TYR A 380 -34.99 -75.37 14.02
N ILE A 381 -35.02 -74.49 15.06
CA ILE A 381 -35.74 -74.84 16.31
C ILE A 381 -37.23 -75.05 16.07
N CYS A 382 -37.85 -74.14 15.33
CA CYS A 382 -39.29 -74.26 15.01
C CYS A 382 -39.59 -75.59 14.27
N ARG A 383 -38.77 -75.92 13.32
CA ARG A 383 -38.89 -77.17 12.55
C ARG A 383 -38.69 -78.42 13.41
N TYR A 384 -37.69 -78.39 14.28
CA TYR A 384 -37.42 -79.48 15.24
C TYR A 384 -38.63 -79.70 16.13
N LEU A 385 -39.24 -78.68 16.69
CA LEU A 385 -40.44 -78.75 17.52
C LEU A 385 -41.61 -79.34 16.78
N GLU A 386 -41.86 -78.98 15.54
CA GLU A 386 -42.91 -79.50 14.71
C GLU A 386 -42.75 -81.01 14.52
N VAL A 387 -41.61 -81.48 14.16
CA VAL A 387 -41.31 -82.86 13.91
C VAL A 387 -41.48 -83.69 15.21
N TYR A 388 -40.95 -83.14 16.31
CA TYR A 388 -41.01 -83.89 17.60
C TYR A 388 -42.39 -83.90 18.20
N SER A 389 -43.21 -82.82 18.07
CA SER A 389 -44.56 -82.77 18.52
C SER A 389 -45.47 -83.80 17.75
N ASP A 390 -45.23 -83.94 16.44
CA ASP A 390 -45.89 -84.94 15.62
C ASP A 390 -45.51 -86.37 16.06
N TYR A 391 -44.22 -86.58 16.40
CA TYR A 391 -43.77 -87.85 16.93
C TYR A 391 -44.47 -88.22 18.23
N ILE A 392 -44.53 -87.33 19.21
CA ILE A 392 -45.24 -87.51 20.48
C ILE A 392 -46.70 -87.78 20.25
N ARG A 393 -47.37 -87.05 19.34
CA ARG A 393 -48.76 -87.20 19.00
C ARG A 393 -49.07 -88.62 18.45
N ARG A 394 -48.23 -89.13 17.59
CA ARG A 394 -48.30 -90.47 17.05
C ARG A 394 -48.11 -91.51 18.14
N LEU A 395 -47.10 -91.33 19.00
CA LEU A 395 -46.90 -92.22 20.15
C LEU A 395 -48.11 -92.28 21.09
N THR A 396 -48.67 -91.09 21.40
CA THR A 396 -49.89 -90.97 22.23
C THR A 396 -51.06 -91.70 21.59
N SER A 397 -51.25 -91.62 20.29
CA SER A 397 -52.30 -92.31 19.58
C SER A 397 -52.13 -93.83 19.56
N MET A 398 -50.84 -94.28 19.44
CA MET A 398 -50.49 -95.72 19.50
C MET A 398 -50.69 -96.28 20.90
N ALA A 399 -50.24 -95.57 21.93
CA ALA A 399 -50.42 -96.02 23.36
C ALA A 399 -51.87 -96.09 23.75
N ARG A 400 -52.75 -95.22 23.31
CA ARG A 400 -54.20 -95.31 23.54
C ARG A 400 -54.87 -96.54 22.87
N LYS A 401 -54.35 -96.99 21.76
CA LYS A 401 -54.84 -98.17 21.03
C LYS A 401 -54.36 -99.50 21.70
N ALA A 402 -53.15 -99.47 22.40
CA ALA A 402 -52.59 -100.67 22.97
C ALA A 402 -53.19 -101.12 24.34
N GLY A 403 -53.88 -100.19 25.07
CA GLY A 403 -54.65 -100.58 26.27
C GLY A 403 -53.84 -100.98 27.51
N GLU A 404 -52.54 -100.79 27.59
CA GLU A 404 -51.69 -101.18 28.66
C GLU A 404 -51.47 -100.10 29.73
N LYS A 405 -51.54 -100.49 31.04
CA LYS A 405 -51.30 -99.59 32.19
C LYS A 405 -49.93 -98.97 32.26
N ASP A 406 -48.91 -99.53 31.62
CA ASP A 406 -47.49 -99.03 31.61
C ASP A 406 -47.28 -97.98 30.54
N SER A 407 -48.19 -97.74 29.65
CA SER A 407 -48.09 -96.74 28.57
C SER A 407 -48.13 -95.31 29.09
N ALA A 408 -48.85 -95.03 30.20
CA ALA A 408 -48.92 -93.67 30.78
C ALA A 408 -47.59 -93.18 31.35
N ALA A 409 -46.89 -94.04 32.12
CA ALA A 409 -45.58 -93.66 32.67
C ALA A 409 -44.43 -93.49 31.60
N PHE A 410 -44.60 -94.24 30.51
CA PHE A 410 -43.67 -94.05 29.36
C PHE A 410 -43.95 -92.72 28.66
N MET A 411 -45.19 -92.40 28.48
CA MET A 411 -45.61 -91.10 27.83
C MET A 411 -45.24 -89.93 28.67
N ASP A 412 -45.38 -90.01 30.02
CA ASP A 412 -44.96 -88.94 30.91
C ASP A 412 -43.42 -88.72 30.81
N ARG A 413 -42.63 -89.78 30.74
CA ARG A 413 -41.16 -89.70 30.59
C ARG A 413 -40.76 -89.12 29.23
N GLU A 414 -41.43 -89.50 28.13
CA GLU A 414 -41.16 -88.94 26.80
C GLU A 414 -41.53 -87.48 26.70
N MET A 415 -42.60 -87.07 27.38
CA MET A 415 -43.01 -85.66 27.47
C MET A 415 -41.94 -84.83 28.27
N ASP A 416 -41.50 -85.36 29.38
CA ASP A 416 -40.42 -84.72 30.18
C ASP A 416 -39.15 -84.63 29.39
N ASN A 417 -38.76 -85.64 28.64
CA ASN A 417 -37.55 -85.62 27.77
C ASN A 417 -37.74 -84.55 26.65
N PHE A 418 -38.93 -84.43 26.07
CA PHE A 418 -39.24 -83.42 25.08
C PHE A 418 -39.12 -82.01 25.65
N TYR A 419 -39.70 -81.75 26.81
CA TYR A 419 -39.61 -80.44 27.42
C TYR A 419 -38.17 -80.08 27.83
N ARG A 420 -37.39 -81.01 28.34
CA ARG A 420 -35.95 -80.78 28.64
C ARG A 420 -35.15 -80.48 27.39
N SER A 421 -35.37 -81.25 26.32
CA SER A 421 -34.67 -81.03 25.07
C SER A 421 -35.00 -79.67 24.45
N PHE A 422 -36.30 -79.27 24.54
CA PHE A 422 -36.70 -77.92 24.12
C PHE A 422 -36.09 -76.85 24.97
N ASP A 423 -36.15 -76.95 26.30
CA ASP A 423 -35.61 -75.99 27.24
C ASP A 423 -34.10 -75.81 27.03
N ASP A 424 -33.36 -76.89 26.88
CA ASP A 424 -31.92 -76.88 26.65
C ASP A 424 -31.56 -76.21 25.31
N THR A 425 -32.28 -76.52 24.25
CA THR A 425 -32.08 -75.96 22.93
C THR A 425 -32.42 -74.48 22.91
N PHE A 426 -33.56 -74.11 23.49
CA PHE A 426 -33.99 -72.71 23.52
C PHE A 426 -33.07 -71.84 24.39
N LEU A 427 -32.74 -72.31 25.62
CA LEU A 427 -31.88 -71.56 26.53
C LEU A 427 -30.40 -71.50 26.06
N SER A 428 -29.99 -72.37 25.18
CA SER A 428 -28.66 -72.25 24.54
C SER A 428 -28.59 -71.05 23.59
N LEU A 429 -29.71 -70.61 23.04
CA LEU A 429 -29.81 -69.43 22.17
C LEU A 429 -30.20 -68.17 22.95
N TYR A 430 -31.08 -68.33 23.92
CA TYR A 430 -31.64 -67.23 24.71
C TYR A 430 -31.27 -67.43 26.19
N GLY A 431 -29.96 -67.40 26.51
CA GLY A 431 -29.44 -67.77 27.85
C GLY A 431 -29.96 -66.91 29.00
N THR A 432 -30.38 -65.68 28.73
CA THR A 432 -30.93 -64.73 29.72
C THR A 432 -32.44 -64.75 29.79
N PHE A 433 -33.12 -65.55 28.93
CA PHE A 433 -34.58 -65.51 28.77
C PHE A 433 -35.34 -65.65 30.10
N VAL A 434 -34.99 -66.58 30.97
CA VAL A 434 -35.66 -66.76 32.26
C VAL A 434 -35.58 -65.54 33.15
N GLN A 435 -34.45 -64.85 33.14
CA GLN A 435 -34.21 -63.61 33.92
C GLN A 435 -34.99 -62.46 33.30
N ASP A 436 -34.86 -62.27 31.99
CA ASP A 436 -35.52 -61.18 31.24
C ASP A 436 -37.04 -61.32 31.25
N PHE A 437 -37.55 -62.53 31.10
CA PHE A 437 -38.99 -62.81 31.20
C PHE A 437 -39.53 -62.49 32.60
N ASN A 438 -38.83 -62.92 33.65
CA ASN A 438 -39.21 -62.61 35.03
C ASN A 438 -39.08 -61.10 35.35
N ALA A 439 -38.20 -60.36 34.67
CA ALA A 439 -38.08 -58.93 34.83
C ALA A 439 -39.31 -58.15 34.29
N LEU A 440 -40.08 -58.75 33.38
CA LEU A 440 -41.31 -58.19 32.86
C LEU A 440 -42.52 -58.48 33.79
N LEU A 441 -42.36 -59.30 34.83
CA LEU A 441 -43.41 -59.71 35.74
C LEU A 441 -43.32 -59.07 37.12
N LYS A 442 -44.44 -58.75 37.74
CA LYS A 442 -44.53 -58.32 39.13
C LYS A 442 -43.83 -59.30 40.05
N PRO A 443 -43.24 -58.91 41.16
CA PRO A 443 -42.45 -59.78 42.05
C PRO A 443 -43.24 -61.03 42.50
N GLU A 444 -44.52 -60.87 42.77
CA GLU A 444 -45.45 -61.96 43.21
C GLU A 444 -45.81 -62.91 42.06
N MET A 445 -45.58 -62.53 40.81
CA MET A 445 -45.93 -63.35 39.64
C MET A 445 -44.74 -63.98 38.95
N ARG A 446 -43.52 -63.73 39.48
CA ARG A 446 -42.28 -64.32 38.96
C ARG A 446 -42.29 -65.83 39.10
N LEU A 447 -41.83 -66.46 38.06
CA LEU A 447 -41.88 -67.92 37.97
C LEU A 447 -40.45 -68.49 38.32
N THR A 448 -40.48 -69.55 39.16
CA THR A 448 -39.25 -70.26 39.45
C THR A 448 -39.47 -71.74 39.02
N PRO A 449 -38.69 -72.27 38.08
CA PRO A 449 -38.74 -73.65 37.67
C PRO A 449 -38.52 -74.58 38.86
N LYS A 450 -39.24 -75.74 38.92
CA LYS A 450 -39.01 -76.73 39.95
C LYS A 450 -37.63 -77.41 39.85
N PRO A 451 -37.15 -78.04 40.95
CA PRO A 451 -35.87 -78.78 40.89
C PRO A 451 -35.92 -79.82 39.76
N GLY A 452 -35.01 -79.69 38.78
CA GLY A 452 -34.91 -80.59 37.63
C GLY A 452 -35.63 -80.09 36.37
N GLU A 453 -36.39 -78.96 36.43
CA GLU A 453 -36.99 -78.25 35.27
C GLU A 453 -36.11 -76.98 34.99
N ARG A 454 -35.95 -76.65 33.72
CA ARG A 454 -35.25 -75.41 33.32
C ARG A 454 -36.22 -74.25 33.04
N MET A 455 -37.41 -74.57 32.57
CA MET A 455 -38.46 -73.60 32.30
C MET A 455 -39.84 -74.14 32.77
N THR A 456 -40.67 -73.23 33.25
CA THR A 456 -42.07 -73.57 33.54
C THR A 456 -42.88 -73.66 32.26
N VAL A 457 -44.13 -74.24 32.34
CA VAL A 457 -45.07 -74.29 31.18
C VAL A 457 -45.30 -72.89 30.62
N GLU A 458 -45.54 -71.90 31.50
CA GLU A 458 -45.75 -70.51 31.10
C GLU A 458 -44.54 -69.98 30.34
N MET A 459 -43.30 -70.24 30.84
CA MET A 459 -42.05 -69.80 30.15
C MET A 459 -41.94 -70.43 28.77
N ARG A 460 -42.26 -71.76 28.60
CA ARG A 460 -42.26 -72.45 27.30
C ARG A 460 -43.23 -71.79 26.32
N ILE A 461 -44.44 -71.43 26.81
CA ILE A 461 -45.42 -70.71 26.00
C ILE A 461 -44.87 -69.41 25.44
N PHE A 462 -44.26 -68.63 26.32
CA PHE A 462 -43.69 -67.32 25.90
C PHE A 462 -42.34 -67.44 25.15
N ALA A 463 -41.57 -68.52 25.34
CA ALA A 463 -40.47 -68.86 24.48
C ALA A 463 -40.88 -69.10 23.03
N LEU A 464 -42.03 -69.79 22.82
CA LEU A 464 -42.61 -69.96 21.48
C LEU A 464 -43.14 -68.65 20.88
N ILE A 465 -43.68 -67.75 21.71
CA ILE A 465 -44.08 -66.41 21.26
C ILE A 465 -42.91 -65.58 20.84
N LEU A 466 -41.73 -65.67 21.57
CA LEU A 466 -40.50 -65.02 21.20
C LEU A 466 -39.99 -65.53 19.84
N LEU A 467 -40.10 -66.84 19.57
CA LEU A 467 -39.75 -67.45 18.28
C LEU A 467 -40.79 -67.12 17.16
N GLY A 468 -41.78 -66.25 17.40
CA GLY A 468 -42.78 -65.81 16.42
C GLY A 468 -43.99 -66.67 16.32
N ILE A 469 -44.15 -67.71 17.16
CA ILE A 469 -45.35 -68.58 17.18
C ILE A 469 -46.42 -68.00 18.15
N THR A 470 -47.30 -67.15 17.65
CA THR A 470 -48.27 -66.37 18.47
C THR A 470 -49.61 -67.03 18.60
N SER A 471 -49.99 -68.01 17.76
CA SER A 471 -51.26 -68.70 17.76
C SER A 471 -51.38 -69.64 18.94
N SER A 472 -52.36 -69.46 19.84
CA SER A 472 -52.64 -70.35 20.97
C SER A 472 -52.93 -71.80 20.56
N ALA A 473 -53.61 -71.99 19.40
CA ALA A 473 -53.82 -73.32 18.85
C ALA A 473 -52.53 -74.03 18.44
N LYS A 474 -51.60 -73.28 17.80
CA LYS A 474 -50.30 -73.83 17.37
C LYS A 474 -49.41 -74.10 18.56
N ILE A 475 -49.38 -73.22 19.57
CA ILE A 475 -48.66 -73.42 20.82
C ILE A 475 -49.17 -74.64 21.57
N ALA A 476 -50.52 -74.82 21.64
CA ALA A 476 -51.13 -75.97 22.25
C ALA A 476 -50.76 -77.26 21.54
N GLU A 477 -50.72 -77.24 20.23
CA GLU A 477 -50.30 -78.36 19.40
C GLU A 477 -48.83 -78.73 19.69
N LEU A 478 -47.88 -77.75 19.75
CA LEU A 478 -46.48 -77.97 19.96
C LEU A 478 -46.12 -78.41 21.37
N LEU A 479 -46.81 -77.90 22.39
CA LEU A 479 -46.61 -78.27 23.78
C LEU A 479 -47.52 -79.38 24.30
N CYS A 480 -48.36 -79.98 23.45
CA CYS A 480 -49.30 -81.05 23.79
C CYS A 480 -50.28 -80.67 24.89
N TYR A 481 -50.75 -79.40 24.92
CA TYR A 481 -51.77 -78.92 25.84
C TYR A 481 -53.11 -78.66 25.09
N SER A 482 -54.20 -78.37 25.83
CA SER A 482 -55.42 -77.87 25.21
C SER A 482 -55.28 -76.37 24.86
N PRO A 483 -55.91 -75.87 23.78
CA PRO A 483 -55.93 -74.47 23.46
C PRO A 483 -56.45 -73.55 24.59
N ASN A 484 -57.42 -74.02 25.35
CA ASN A 484 -57.92 -73.29 26.51
C ASN A 484 -56.86 -73.18 27.63
N THR A 485 -56.06 -74.22 27.86
CA THR A 485 -54.96 -74.24 28.83
C THR A 485 -53.94 -73.19 28.47
N ILE A 486 -53.51 -73.13 27.22
CA ILE A 486 -52.56 -72.11 26.72
C ILE A 486 -53.15 -70.72 26.87
N SER A 487 -54.37 -70.47 26.49
CA SER A 487 -55.05 -69.19 26.65
C SER A 487 -55.08 -68.72 28.09
N ASN A 488 -55.44 -69.64 29.02
CA ASN A 488 -55.41 -69.30 30.44
C ASN A 488 -54.03 -68.93 30.98
N TYR A 489 -53.01 -69.63 30.60
CA TYR A 489 -51.63 -69.27 30.98
C TYR A 489 -51.23 -67.93 30.39
N ARG A 490 -51.51 -67.64 29.14
CA ARG A 490 -51.23 -66.35 28.52
C ARG A 490 -51.95 -65.20 29.24
N VAL A 491 -53.24 -65.33 29.54
CA VAL A 491 -54.02 -64.35 30.30
C VAL A 491 -53.46 -64.16 31.70
N LYS A 492 -53.08 -65.22 32.39
CA LYS A 492 -52.45 -65.19 33.73
C LYS A 492 -51.17 -64.36 33.71
N MET A 493 -50.31 -64.60 32.75
CA MET A 493 -49.00 -63.88 32.66
C MET A 493 -49.18 -62.42 32.23
N LYS A 494 -50.05 -62.16 31.29
CA LYS A 494 -50.41 -60.76 30.91
C LYS A 494 -50.94 -59.96 32.11
N ASN A 495 -51.77 -60.57 32.96
CA ASN A 495 -52.31 -59.92 34.19
C ASN A 495 -51.18 -59.68 35.25
N GLY A 496 -50.09 -60.47 35.21
CA GLY A 496 -48.92 -60.34 36.06
C GLY A 496 -47.86 -59.41 35.55
N ALA A 497 -48.01 -58.78 34.39
CA ALA A 497 -47.08 -57.89 33.79
C ALA A 497 -46.89 -56.61 34.62
N ILE A 498 -45.69 -56.06 34.66
CA ILE A 498 -45.38 -54.78 35.31
C ILE A 498 -45.88 -53.60 34.46
N GLY A 499 -45.86 -53.73 33.15
CA GLY A 499 -46.37 -52.72 32.20
C GLY A 499 -47.75 -52.92 31.70
N ASP A 500 -48.07 -52.37 30.50
CA ASP A 500 -49.35 -52.53 29.84
C ASP A 500 -49.55 -54.01 29.45
N ARG A 501 -50.72 -54.54 29.84
CA ARG A 501 -51.11 -55.90 29.59
C ARG A 501 -51.11 -56.30 28.12
N ASP A 502 -51.50 -55.38 27.25
CA ASP A 502 -51.68 -55.68 25.82
C ASP A 502 -50.32 -55.63 25.08
N SER A 503 -49.36 -54.93 25.61
CA SER A 503 -48.00 -54.85 25.08
C SER A 503 -47.06 -55.98 25.59
N PHE A 504 -47.47 -56.78 26.58
CA PHE A 504 -46.63 -57.80 27.23
C PHE A 504 -46.01 -58.79 26.23
N GLU A 505 -46.78 -59.35 25.33
CA GLU A 505 -46.30 -60.30 24.33
C GLU A 505 -45.29 -59.67 23.35
N LEU A 506 -45.47 -58.36 22.99
CA LEU A 506 -44.56 -57.61 22.18
C LEU A 506 -43.23 -57.38 22.93
N GLN A 507 -43.29 -57.10 24.25
CA GLN A 507 -42.10 -56.96 25.09
C GLN A 507 -41.32 -58.28 25.18
N VAL A 508 -42.04 -59.43 25.34
CA VAL A 508 -41.41 -60.73 25.31
C VAL A 508 -40.70 -61.02 23.98
N GLN A 509 -41.30 -60.60 22.85
CA GLN A 509 -40.69 -60.75 21.52
C GLN A 509 -39.44 -59.89 21.30
N GLN A 510 -39.16 -58.95 22.20
CA GLN A 510 -37.95 -58.13 22.16
C GLN A 510 -36.83 -58.68 23.05
N ILE A 511 -37.08 -59.71 23.86
CA ILE A 511 -36.02 -60.34 24.69
C ILE A 511 -34.93 -60.90 23.81
N GLY A 512 -33.67 -60.50 24.08
CA GLY A 512 -32.51 -60.96 23.37
C GLY A 512 -32.25 -60.36 22.00
N LYS A 513 -33.01 -59.30 21.62
CA LYS A 513 -32.81 -58.54 20.37
C LYS A 513 -31.98 -57.27 20.58
#